data_04cf2ea81c15c2817e155e77d9c284e3
#
_entry.id   04cf2ea81c15c2817e155e77d9c284e3
#
_cell.length_a   1.000
_cell.length_b   1.000
_cell.length_c   1.000
_cell.angle_alpha   90.00
_cell.angle_beta   90.00
_cell.angle_gamma   90.00
#
_symmetry.space_group_name_H-M   'P 1'
#
loop_
_entity.id
_entity.type
_entity.pdbx_description
1 polymer ?
#
loop_
_entity_poly.entity_id
_entity_poly.type
_entity_poly.pdbx_seq_one_letter_code
_entity_poly.pdbx_strand_id
1 'polypeptide(L)'
;MKHIAAVIVVTAVLLFTQTYTSARGAEYKIPQTVDMTPVAEEPAELYALSAVLMDGESGRVLYEKDGERPLANASTTKVLTCIVALENSPGDDYVQVSQNAASQPEVKLGLQKGEQYYLEDLLYSLMLKSHNDTAVAIAEHCGGSVEGFARMLNRKAKQIGCKDTYFITPNGLDAEDENGKHHTTARDLALIMRYAIKNETFLHIAQTRDYTFSEITGKRTFSVHNANAFL
;
A
#
# COMPACT_ATOMS: atom_id res chain seq x y z
N MET A 1 17.31 -15.40 -16.55
CA MET A 1 16.22 -15.62 -15.60
C MET A 1 16.29 -14.47 -14.61
N LYS A 2 15.34 -13.54 -14.67
CA LYS A 2 15.32 -12.36 -13.78
C LYS A 2 14.64 -12.80 -12.47
N HIS A 3 15.38 -12.73 -11.37
CA HIS A 3 14.82 -13.01 -10.05
C HIS A 3 13.93 -11.85 -9.62
N ILE A 4 12.61 -12.12 -9.54
CA ILE A 4 11.65 -11.19 -8.95
C ILE A 4 11.81 -11.31 -7.43
N ALA A 5 12.28 -10.25 -6.78
CA ALA A 5 12.32 -10.17 -5.34
C ALA A 5 10.89 -9.97 -4.83
N ALA A 6 10.29 -11.01 -4.26
CA ALA A 6 9.00 -10.89 -3.59
C ALA A 6 9.23 -10.37 -2.17
N VAL A 7 8.66 -9.22 -1.86
CA VAL A 7 8.52 -8.72 -0.47
C VAL A 7 7.20 -9.24 0.05
N ILE A 8 7.24 -10.18 1.00
CA ILE A 8 6.05 -10.71 1.65
C ILE A 8 5.85 -9.93 2.95
N VAL A 9 4.81 -9.10 3.00
CA VAL A 9 4.31 -8.51 4.25
C VAL A 9 3.26 -9.46 4.80
N VAL A 10 3.60 -10.23 5.81
CA VAL A 10 2.65 -11.08 6.53
C VAL A 10 2.11 -10.29 7.72
N THR A 11 0.89 -9.82 7.62
CA THR A 11 0.18 -9.19 8.75
C THR A 11 -0.74 -10.25 9.37
N ALA A 12 -0.33 -10.85 10.47
CA ALA A 12 -1.21 -11.69 11.29
C ALA A 12 -1.99 -10.79 12.25
N VAL A 13 -3.28 -10.59 11.99
CA VAL A 13 -4.21 -9.95 12.92
C VAL A 13 -4.80 -11.05 13.80
N LEU A 14 -4.29 -11.21 15.02
CA LEU A 14 -4.91 -12.03 16.05
C LEU A 14 -5.97 -11.20 16.77
N LEU A 15 -7.24 -11.45 16.45
CA LEU A 15 -8.39 -10.94 17.20
C LEU A 15 -8.55 -11.74 18.50
N PHE A 16 -8.10 -11.19 19.62
CA PHE A 16 -8.51 -11.65 20.94
C PHE A 16 -9.70 -10.80 21.42
N THR A 17 -10.89 -11.39 21.45
CA THR A 17 -12.03 -10.84 22.17
C THR A 17 -11.86 -11.14 23.66
N GLN A 18 -11.39 -10.19 24.43
CA GLN A 18 -11.48 -10.25 25.90
C GLN A 18 -12.57 -9.31 26.42
N THR A 19 -13.51 -9.89 27.13
CA THR A 19 -14.53 -9.20 27.91
C THR A 19 -13.87 -8.44 29.06
N TYR A 20 -13.94 -7.10 29.03
CA TYR A 20 -13.45 -6.28 30.11
C TYR A 20 -14.43 -6.27 31.28
N THR A 21 -14.03 -6.84 32.40
CA THR A 21 -14.59 -6.51 33.72
C THR A 21 -13.76 -5.37 34.33
N SER A 22 -14.44 -4.27 34.62
CA SER A 22 -13.88 -3.07 35.24
C SER A 22 -13.34 -3.38 36.64
N ALA A 23 -12.01 -3.26 36.81
CA ALA A 23 -11.39 -3.12 38.13
C ALA A 23 -10.66 -1.77 38.19
N ARG A 24 -11.03 -0.96 39.17
CA ARG A 24 -10.46 0.36 39.45
C ARG A 24 -8.98 0.27 39.89
N GLY A 25 -8.15 1.15 39.29
CA GLY A 25 -7.02 1.75 40.00
C GLY A 25 -5.74 0.92 40.05
N ALA A 26 -5.02 0.82 38.92
CA ALA A 26 -3.56 0.67 38.95
C ALA A 26 -2.99 1.58 37.87
N GLU A 27 -2.17 2.55 38.26
CA GLU A 27 -1.40 3.41 37.37
C GLU A 27 -0.41 2.53 36.59
N TYR A 28 -0.66 2.33 35.31
CA TYR A 28 0.23 1.56 34.43
C TYR A 28 1.44 2.44 34.08
N LYS A 29 2.54 2.24 34.78
CA LYS A 29 3.84 2.82 34.42
C LYS A 29 4.36 2.15 33.17
N ILE A 30 4.38 2.87 32.05
CA ILE A 30 5.04 2.44 30.81
C ILE A 30 6.53 2.29 31.12
N PRO A 31 7.13 1.10 30.90
CA PRO A 31 8.58 0.93 31.03
C PRO A 31 9.30 1.86 30.04
N GLN A 32 10.24 2.66 30.51
CA GLN A 32 10.97 3.65 29.69
C GLN A 32 12.00 3.06 28.72
N THR A 33 12.13 1.74 28.65
CA THR A 33 12.98 1.05 27.67
C THR A 33 12.17 -0.09 27.06
N VAL A 34 11.64 0.15 25.85
CA VAL A 34 11.09 -0.93 25.02
C VAL A 34 12.31 -1.73 24.54
N ASP A 35 12.44 -2.97 25.01
CA ASP A 35 13.43 -3.91 24.50
C ASP A 35 13.11 -4.15 23.01
N MET A 36 14.01 -3.69 22.12
CA MET A 36 13.85 -3.75 20.67
C MET A 36 14.37 -5.06 20.08
N THR A 37 14.74 -6.04 20.94
CA THR A 37 15.17 -7.35 20.43
C THR A 37 14.00 -8.09 19.79
N PRO A 38 14.20 -8.69 18.60
CA PRO A 38 13.20 -9.54 17.97
C PRO A 38 12.82 -10.70 18.90
N VAL A 39 11.51 -10.97 19.04
CA VAL A 39 10.97 -11.95 19.98
C VAL A 39 10.69 -13.29 19.29
N ALA A 40 10.67 -13.32 17.96
CA ALA A 40 10.38 -14.51 17.18
C ALA A 40 11.64 -15.08 16.52
N GLU A 41 11.77 -16.40 16.54
CA GLU A 41 12.82 -17.11 15.79
C GLU A 41 12.57 -17.00 14.27
N GLU A 42 13.66 -17.10 13.49
CA GLU A 42 13.56 -17.10 12.03
C GLU A 42 12.75 -18.31 11.55
N PRO A 43 11.70 -18.12 10.72
CA PRO A 43 11.00 -19.23 10.12
C PRO A 43 11.92 -20.09 9.26
N ALA A 44 11.82 -21.43 9.37
CA ALA A 44 12.74 -22.38 8.72
C ALA A 44 12.81 -22.27 7.19
N GLU A 45 11.81 -21.64 6.54
CA GLU A 45 11.71 -21.53 5.08
C GLU A 45 11.35 -20.10 4.63
N LEU A 46 12.01 -19.09 5.20
CA LEU A 46 11.82 -17.71 4.77
C LEU A 46 12.75 -17.35 3.60
N TYR A 47 12.24 -17.44 2.37
CA TYR A 47 12.98 -17.15 1.13
C TYR A 47 13.06 -15.66 0.79
N ALA A 48 12.34 -14.78 1.51
CA ALA A 48 12.38 -13.35 1.29
C ALA A 48 13.78 -12.79 1.56
N LEU A 49 14.24 -11.85 0.71
CA LEU A 49 15.50 -11.13 0.90
C LEU A 49 15.47 -10.20 2.12
N SER A 50 14.29 -9.67 2.43
CA SER A 50 14.04 -8.80 3.57
C SER A 50 12.62 -9.04 4.07
N ALA A 51 12.42 -9.08 5.39
CA ALA A 51 11.11 -9.27 6.00
C ALA A 51 11.02 -8.57 7.35
N VAL A 52 9.85 -8.08 7.70
CA VAL A 52 9.52 -7.53 9.02
C VAL A 52 8.15 -8.02 9.44
N LEU A 53 8.04 -8.52 10.65
CA LEU A 53 6.78 -8.73 11.36
C LEU A 53 6.65 -7.65 12.43
N MET A 54 5.60 -6.84 12.33
CA MET A 54 5.34 -5.72 13.22
C MET A 54 3.96 -5.87 13.86
N ASP A 55 3.88 -5.61 15.15
CA ASP A 55 2.60 -5.47 15.85
C ASP A 55 1.87 -4.21 15.35
N GLY A 56 0.67 -4.40 14.81
CA GLY A 56 -0.09 -3.32 14.16
C GLY A 56 -0.54 -2.22 15.11
N GLU A 57 -0.73 -2.53 16.39
CA GLU A 57 -1.21 -1.58 17.39
C GLU A 57 -0.04 -0.77 18.00
N SER A 58 0.95 -1.44 18.57
CA SER A 58 2.08 -0.79 19.23
C SER A 58 3.18 -0.31 18.26
N GLY A 59 3.32 -0.94 17.08
CA GLY A 59 4.42 -0.72 16.15
C GLY A 59 5.71 -1.44 16.57
N ARG A 60 5.65 -2.34 17.57
CA ARG A 60 6.81 -3.13 17.97
C ARG A 60 7.16 -4.14 16.89
N VAL A 61 8.44 -4.22 16.53
CA VAL A 61 8.96 -5.25 15.64
C VAL A 61 9.09 -6.56 16.41
N LEU A 62 8.44 -7.61 15.92
CA LEU A 62 8.43 -8.95 16.52
C LEU A 62 9.47 -9.86 15.86
N TYR A 63 9.70 -9.68 14.56
CA TYR A 63 10.72 -10.37 13.79
C TYR A 63 11.26 -9.47 12.69
N GLU A 64 12.54 -9.61 12.37
CA GLU A 64 13.18 -8.85 11.28
C GLU A 64 14.30 -9.66 10.64
N LYS A 65 14.33 -9.64 9.30
CA LYS A 65 15.41 -10.12 8.46
C LYS A 65 15.76 -9.01 7.48
N ASP A 66 16.97 -8.44 7.58
CA ASP A 66 17.45 -7.34 6.71
C ASP A 66 16.42 -6.21 6.52
N GLY A 67 15.62 -5.90 7.57
CA GLY A 67 14.45 -5.05 7.48
C GLY A 67 14.73 -3.61 7.06
N GLU A 68 15.93 -3.12 7.29
CA GLU A 68 16.39 -1.76 6.91
C GLU A 68 17.06 -1.74 5.52
N ARG A 69 17.15 -2.88 4.82
CA ARG A 69 17.78 -2.95 3.50
C ARG A 69 16.88 -2.33 2.44
N PRO A 70 17.35 -1.30 1.68
CA PRO A 70 16.57 -0.73 0.58
C PRO A 70 16.50 -1.70 -0.59
N LEU A 71 15.29 -1.94 -1.07
CA LEU A 71 15.00 -2.84 -2.18
C LEU A 71 13.93 -2.23 -3.09
N ALA A 72 13.96 -2.61 -4.37
CA ALA A 72 12.84 -2.38 -5.26
C ALA A 72 11.60 -3.12 -4.73
N ASN A 73 10.53 -2.39 -4.49
CA ASN A 73 9.35 -2.88 -3.78
C ASN A 73 8.16 -3.17 -4.69
N ALA A 74 8.29 -2.94 -5.98
CA ALA A 74 7.26 -3.21 -6.96
C ALA A 74 5.88 -2.69 -6.52
N SER A 75 4.83 -3.44 -6.79
CA SER A 75 3.43 -3.04 -6.55
C SER A 75 3.04 -2.85 -5.08
N THR A 76 3.90 -3.14 -4.11
CA THR A 76 3.62 -2.78 -2.69
C THR A 76 3.54 -1.26 -2.49
N THR A 77 4.12 -0.47 -3.40
CA THR A 77 3.94 0.99 -3.52
C THR A 77 2.46 1.40 -3.53
N LYS A 78 1.59 0.60 -4.16
CA LYS A 78 0.17 0.91 -4.35
C LYS A 78 -0.62 1.02 -3.04
N VAL A 79 -0.12 0.47 -1.95
CA VAL A 79 -0.71 0.67 -0.62
C VAL A 79 -0.66 2.15 -0.25
N LEU A 80 0.52 2.78 -0.39
CA LEU A 80 0.63 4.21 -0.10
C LEU A 80 -0.06 5.08 -1.15
N THR A 81 -0.08 4.65 -2.41
CA THR A 81 -0.86 5.29 -3.48
C THR A 81 -2.35 5.36 -3.12
N CYS A 82 -2.93 4.24 -2.66
CA CYS A 82 -4.32 4.20 -2.22
C CYS A 82 -4.58 5.16 -1.04
N ILE A 83 -3.74 5.13 -0.01
CA ILE A 83 -3.89 5.99 1.18
C ILE A 83 -3.79 7.47 0.81
N VAL A 84 -2.80 7.85 0.00
CA VAL A 84 -2.62 9.25 -0.40
C VAL A 84 -3.80 9.73 -1.25
N ALA A 85 -4.35 8.89 -2.12
CA ALA A 85 -5.55 9.22 -2.88
C ALA A 85 -6.76 9.42 -1.97
N LEU A 86 -7.04 8.48 -1.06
CA LEU A 86 -8.15 8.57 -0.08
C LEU A 86 -8.08 9.82 0.81
N GLU A 87 -6.89 10.30 1.13
CA GLU A 87 -6.70 11.47 1.98
C GLU A 87 -6.78 12.81 1.24
N ASN A 88 -6.69 12.82 -0.09
CA ASN A 88 -6.55 14.06 -0.86
C ASN A 88 -7.67 14.30 -1.87
N SER A 89 -8.54 13.31 -2.11
CA SER A 89 -9.66 13.45 -3.04
C SER A 89 -10.88 12.67 -2.55
N PRO A 90 -12.10 13.22 -2.72
CA PRO A 90 -13.34 12.48 -2.47
C PRO A 90 -13.45 11.26 -3.39
N GLY A 91 -14.04 10.16 -2.90
CA GLY A 91 -14.22 8.94 -3.68
C GLY A 91 -15.13 9.08 -4.90
N ASP A 92 -16.05 10.03 -4.86
CA ASP A 92 -16.99 10.38 -5.94
C ASP A 92 -16.43 11.36 -6.97
N ASP A 93 -15.17 11.76 -6.87
CA ASP A 93 -14.48 12.53 -7.90
C ASP A 93 -14.37 11.74 -9.21
N TYR A 94 -14.43 12.47 -10.33
CA TYR A 94 -14.26 11.90 -11.65
C TYR A 94 -12.82 11.97 -12.11
N VAL A 95 -12.20 10.80 -12.24
CA VAL A 95 -10.86 10.65 -12.80
C VAL A 95 -10.93 10.54 -14.32
N GLN A 96 -10.31 11.46 -15.03
CA GLN A 96 -10.19 11.40 -16.48
C GLN A 96 -8.89 10.70 -16.88
N VAL A 97 -9.01 9.71 -17.75
CA VAL A 97 -7.88 8.89 -18.21
C VAL A 97 -7.05 9.67 -19.25
N SER A 98 -5.78 9.87 -18.95
CA SER A 98 -4.80 10.46 -19.85
C SER A 98 -4.25 9.45 -20.88
N GLN A 99 -3.51 9.94 -21.88
CA GLN A 99 -2.75 9.07 -22.77
C GLN A 99 -1.65 8.30 -22.02
N ASN A 100 -1.00 8.93 -21.04
CA ASN A 100 0.05 8.30 -20.25
C ASN A 100 -0.51 7.13 -19.42
N ALA A 101 -1.62 7.34 -18.72
CA ALA A 101 -2.29 6.27 -17.98
C ALA A 101 -2.70 5.11 -18.90
N ALA A 102 -3.37 5.40 -20.03
CA ALA A 102 -3.80 4.37 -20.99
C ALA A 102 -2.64 3.57 -21.62
N SER A 103 -1.43 4.11 -21.64
CA SER A 103 -0.24 3.51 -22.25
C SER A 103 0.60 2.68 -21.28
N GLN A 104 0.17 2.55 -20.03
CA GLN A 104 0.94 1.81 -19.02
C GLN A 104 1.07 0.31 -19.38
N PRO A 105 2.23 -0.30 -19.01
CA PRO A 105 2.45 -1.72 -19.28
C PRO A 105 1.59 -2.62 -18.38
N GLU A 106 1.55 -3.91 -18.71
CA GLU A 106 0.92 -4.93 -17.86
C GLU A 106 1.55 -4.96 -16.42
N VAL A 107 0.74 -5.18 -15.41
CA VAL A 107 -0.69 -5.57 -15.32
C VAL A 107 -1.56 -4.32 -15.43
N LYS A 108 -2.62 -4.34 -16.24
CA LYS A 108 -3.49 -3.15 -16.46
C LYS A 108 -4.97 -3.53 -16.61
N LEU A 109 -5.86 -2.60 -16.29
CA LEU A 109 -7.30 -2.71 -16.53
C LEU A 109 -7.64 -2.55 -18.02
N GLY A 110 -6.80 -1.82 -18.76
CA GLY A 110 -7.02 -1.46 -20.17
C GLY A 110 -7.83 -0.18 -20.31
N LEU A 111 -7.56 0.81 -19.45
CA LEU A 111 -8.15 2.14 -19.54
C LEU A 111 -7.88 2.78 -20.92
N GLN A 112 -8.85 3.55 -21.45
CA GLN A 112 -8.70 4.25 -22.71
C GLN A 112 -8.67 5.77 -22.48
N LYS A 113 -7.84 6.46 -23.26
CA LYS A 113 -7.73 7.92 -23.20
C LYS A 113 -9.10 8.58 -23.32
N GLY A 114 -9.40 9.48 -22.40
CA GLY A 114 -10.62 10.25 -22.36
C GLY A 114 -11.80 9.59 -21.64
N GLU A 115 -11.69 8.32 -21.27
CA GLU A 115 -12.67 7.68 -20.38
C GLU A 115 -12.64 8.36 -19.00
N GLN A 116 -13.77 8.25 -18.29
CA GLN A 116 -13.93 8.78 -16.94
C GLN A 116 -14.46 7.69 -16.01
N TYR A 117 -13.95 7.66 -14.80
CA TYR A 117 -14.33 6.72 -13.75
C TYR A 117 -14.45 7.44 -12.41
N TYR A 118 -15.23 6.92 -11.48
CA TYR A 118 -15.13 7.35 -10.10
C TYR A 118 -13.79 6.96 -9.51
N LEU A 119 -13.22 7.83 -8.68
CA LEU A 119 -11.94 7.54 -7.99
C LEU A 119 -12.03 6.25 -7.16
N GLU A 120 -13.15 6.05 -6.46
CA GLU A 120 -13.39 4.86 -5.67
C GLU A 120 -13.31 3.58 -6.52
N ASP A 121 -13.93 3.55 -7.70
CA ASP A 121 -13.87 2.42 -8.63
C ASP A 121 -12.44 2.06 -9.03
N LEU A 122 -11.63 3.09 -9.30
CA LEU A 122 -10.23 2.90 -9.61
C LEU A 122 -9.41 2.42 -8.40
N LEU A 123 -9.77 2.82 -7.17
CA LEU A 123 -9.12 2.32 -5.97
C LEU A 123 -9.39 0.82 -5.73
N TYR A 124 -10.60 0.33 -6.03
CA TYR A 124 -10.86 -1.11 -6.04
C TYR A 124 -10.02 -1.83 -7.10
N SER A 125 -9.97 -1.30 -8.31
CA SER A 125 -9.12 -1.85 -9.39
C SER A 125 -7.64 -1.90 -8.99
N LEU A 126 -7.14 -0.82 -8.39
CA LEU A 126 -5.78 -0.69 -7.88
C LEU A 126 -5.43 -1.77 -6.84
N MET A 127 -6.29 -1.92 -5.83
CA MET A 127 -6.00 -2.78 -4.69
C MET A 127 -6.28 -4.25 -4.95
N LEU A 128 -7.35 -4.59 -5.67
CA LEU A 128 -7.74 -5.97 -5.92
C LEU A 128 -6.90 -6.65 -7.00
N LYS A 129 -6.48 -5.90 -8.04
CA LYS A 129 -5.78 -6.43 -9.22
C LYS A 129 -4.43 -5.79 -9.49
N SER A 130 -4.07 -4.76 -8.74
CA SER A 130 -2.76 -4.10 -8.88
C SER A 130 -2.52 -3.46 -10.27
N HIS A 131 -3.56 -2.94 -10.92
CA HIS A 131 -3.47 -2.38 -12.26
C HIS A 131 -2.59 -1.12 -12.33
N ASN A 132 -1.66 -1.08 -13.27
CA ASN A 132 -0.67 0.00 -13.42
C ASN A 132 -1.26 1.27 -14.02
N ASP A 133 -2.11 1.13 -15.04
CA ASP A 133 -2.83 2.23 -15.68
C ASP A 133 -3.74 2.96 -14.70
N THR A 134 -4.40 2.22 -13.83
CA THR A 134 -5.24 2.74 -12.75
C THR A 134 -4.41 3.58 -11.75
N ALA A 135 -3.24 3.09 -11.35
CA ALA A 135 -2.35 3.82 -10.45
C ALA A 135 -1.90 5.17 -11.02
N VAL A 136 -1.60 5.20 -12.32
CA VAL A 136 -1.18 6.44 -13.00
C VAL A 136 -2.36 7.41 -13.17
N ALA A 137 -3.55 6.91 -13.54
CA ALA A 137 -4.74 7.76 -13.64
C ALA A 137 -5.08 8.43 -12.29
N ILE A 138 -5.04 7.68 -11.19
CA ILE A 138 -5.21 8.19 -9.83
C ILE A 138 -4.15 9.25 -9.50
N ALA A 139 -2.88 8.95 -9.81
CA ALA A 139 -1.78 9.86 -9.50
C ALA A 139 -1.87 11.19 -10.24
N GLU A 140 -2.22 11.17 -11.52
CA GLU A 140 -2.40 12.38 -12.33
C GLU A 140 -3.60 13.21 -11.85
N HIS A 141 -4.68 12.55 -11.43
CA HIS A 141 -5.85 13.22 -10.86
C HIS A 141 -5.52 13.91 -9.54
N CYS A 142 -4.99 13.18 -8.56
CA CYS A 142 -4.74 13.70 -7.21
C CYS A 142 -3.52 14.64 -7.13
N GLY A 143 -2.49 14.40 -7.94
CA GLY A 143 -1.21 15.12 -7.90
C GLY A 143 -1.00 16.13 -9.02
N GLY A 144 -1.93 16.21 -9.99
CA GLY A 144 -1.80 17.01 -11.22
C GLY A 144 -0.77 16.44 -12.21
N SER A 145 0.10 15.54 -11.77
CA SER A 145 1.04 14.75 -12.58
C SER A 145 1.59 13.59 -11.76
N VAL A 146 2.28 12.64 -12.41
CA VAL A 146 2.98 11.53 -11.73
C VAL A 146 4.02 12.07 -10.75
N GLU A 147 4.82 13.07 -11.15
CA GLU A 147 5.84 13.68 -10.31
C GLU A 147 5.21 14.47 -9.14
N GLY A 148 4.08 15.14 -9.39
CA GLY A 148 3.30 15.82 -8.34
C GLY A 148 2.86 14.83 -7.27
N PHE A 149 2.32 13.71 -7.71
CA PHE A 149 1.87 12.64 -6.82
C PHE A 149 3.04 11.94 -6.11
N ALA A 150 4.17 11.71 -6.79
CA ALA A 150 5.38 11.16 -6.17
C ALA A 150 5.87 12.03 -5.01
N ARG A 151 5.80 13.38 -5.15
CA ARG A 151 6.09 14.29 -4.03
C ARG A 151 5.11 14.11 -2.86
N MET A 152 3.83 13.81 -3.13
CA MET A 152 2.85 13.52 -2.08
C MET A 152 3.16 12.19 -1.38
N LEU A 153 3.50 11.13 -2.14
CA LEU A 153 3.90 9.84 -1.60
C LEU A 153 5.11 9.97 -0.65
N ASN A 154 6.18 10.64 -1.10
CA ASN A 154 7.40 10.79 -0.32
C ASN A 154 7.18 11.66 0.93
N ARG A 155 6.34 12.69 0.84
CA ARG A 155 5.92 13.50 2.00
C ARG A 155 5.16 12.64 3.01
N LYS A 156 4.21 11.82 2.53
CA LYS A 156 3.42 10.93 3.39
C LYS A 156 4.30 9.86 4.02
N ALA A 157 5.20 9.21 3.28
CA ALA A 157 6.16 8.26 3.81
C ALA A 157 6.98 8.87 4.97
N LYS A 158 7.50 10.09 4.78
CA LYS A 158 8.22 10.83 5.83
C LYS A 158 7.34 11.11 7.06
N GLN A 159 6.07 11.51 6.87
CA GLN A 159 5.12 11.76 7.96
C GLN A 159 4.79 10.49 8.75
N ILE A 160 4.74 9.33 8.09
CA ILE A 160 4.54 8.01 8.72
C ILE A 160 5.76 7.59 9.54
N GLY A 161 6.94 8.13 9.24
CA GLY A 161 8.21 7.82 9.93
C GLY A 161 9.12 6.88 9.14
N CYS A 162 8.86 6.69 7.84
CA CYS A 162 9.76 5.95 6.95
C CYS A 162 11.13 6.64 6.88
N LYS A 163 12.20 5.84 6.91
CA LYS A 163 13.57 6.34 6.98
C LYS A 163 14.32 6.23 5.67
N ASP A 164 14.02 5.19 4.89
CA ASP A 164 14.72 4.88 3.65
C ASP A 164 13.71 4.43 2.57
N THR A 165 12.85 5.38 2.20
CA THR A 165 11.80 5.23 1.19
C THR A 165 11.86 6.38 0.21
N TYR A 166 11.99 6.06 -1.08
CA TYR A 166 11.93 7.01 -2.18
C TYR A 166 11.07 6.49 -3.32
N PHE A 167 9.90 7.07 -3.51
CA PHE A 167 8.96 6.68 -4.54
C PHE A 167 8.96 7.66 -5.71
N ILE A 168 9.13 7.14 -6.93
CA ILE A 168 9.13 7.90 -8.18
C ILE A 168 7.84 7.61 -8.96
N THR A 169 7.36 6.36 -8.91
CA THR A 169 6.17 5.92 -9.64
C THR A 169 5.03 5.54 -8.69
N PRO A 170 3.75 5.79 -9.06
CA PRO A 170 2.61 5.43 -8.23
C PRO A 170 2.28 3.94 -8.28
N ASN A 171 2.76 3.22 -9.27
CA ASN A 171 2.51 1.80 -9.52
C ASN A 171 3.62 0.87 -9.03
N GLY A 172 4.80 1.43 -8.68
CA GLY A 172 5.95 0.68 -8.20
C GLY A 172 6.80 0.05 -9.31
N LEU A 173 6.65 0.49 -10.55
CA LEU A 173 7.58 0.14 -11.61
C LEU A 173 8.96 0.77 -11.32
N ASP A 174 10.01 0.04 -11.64
CA ASP A 174 11.38 0.48 -11.47
C ASP A 174 11.61 1.81 -12.18
N ALA A 175 12.17 2.75 -11.46
CA ALA A 175 12.53 4.06 -11.96
C ALA A 175 13.78 4.60 -11.23
N GLU A 176 14.50 5.50 -11.89
CA GLU A 176 15.65 6.20 -11.34
C GLU A 176 15.64 7.63 -11.84
N ASP A 177 15.96 8.57 -10.96
CA ASP A 177 16.15 9.98 -11.28
C ASP A 177 17.41 10.51 -10.61
N GLU A 178 17.63 11.82 -10.64
CA GLU A 178 18.80 12.48 -10.05
C GLU A 178 18.94 12.28 -8.53
N ASN A 179 17.86 11.94 -7.84
CA ASN A 179 17.83 11.73 -6.40
C ASN A 179 18.00 10.24 -6.01
N GLY A 180 17.92 9.32 -6.97
CA GLY A 180 18.15 7.89 -6.76
C GLY A 180 17.12 6.99 -7.41
N LYS A 181 17.08 5.74 -6.93
CA LYS A 181 16.17 4.70 -7.43
C LYS A 181 14.88 4.65 -6.63
N HIS A 182 13.81 4.20 -7.29
CA HIS A 182 12.56 3.85 -6.61
C HIS A 182 12.79 2.67 -5.66
N HIS A 183 12.64 2.90 -4.35
CA HIS A 183 12.91 1.89 -3.32
C HIS A 183 12.13 2.14 -2.02
N THR A 184 12.11 1.12 -1.20
CA THR A 184 11.75 1.19 0.22
C THR A 184 12.41 0.05 0.99
N THR A 185 12.19 -0.03 2.29
CA THR A 185 12.64 -1.13 3.16
C THR A 185 11.45 -1.95 3.66
N ALA A 186 11.68 -3.17 4.12
CA ALA A 186 10.60 -3.97 4.72
C ALA A 186 10.05 -3.31 5.99
N ARG A 187 10.91 -2.63 6.76
CA ARG A 187 10.50 -1.87 7.96
C ARG A 187 9.59 -0.69 7.60
N ASP A 188 9.95 0.07 6.57
CA ASP A 188 9.13 1.20 6.11
C ASP A 188 7.80 0.73 5.53
N LEU A 189 7.79 -0.38 4.77
CA LEU A 189 6.54 -1.00 4.30
C LEU A 189 5.62 -1.44 5.45
N ALA A 190 6.20 -1.99 6.53
CA ALA A 190 5.43 -2.35 7.72
C ALA A 190 4.82 -1.11 8.40
N LEU A 191 5.55 0.02 8.45
CA LEU A 191 5.04 1.30 8.94
C LEU A 191 3.92 1.84 8.05
N ILE A 192 4.08 1.79 6.73
CA ILE A 192 3.06 2.18 5.74
C ILE A 192 1.80 1.34 5.93
N MET A 193 1.94 0.00 6.03
CA MET A 193 0.81 -0.89 6.24
C MET A 193 0.13 -0.63 7.60
N ARG A 194 0.91 -0.45 8.67
CA ARG A 194 0.39 -0.09 9.99
C ARG A 194 -0.41 1.22 9.98
N TYR A 195 -0.02 2.17 9.15
CA TYR A 195 -0.77 3.40 8.93
C TYR A 195 -2.05 3.12 8.15
N ALA A 196 -1.94 2.36 7.05
CA ALA A 196 -3.04 2.07 6.12
C ALA A 196 -4.20 1.33 6.80
N ILE A 197 -3.92 0.33 7.65
CA ILE A 197 -4.96 -0.47 8.34
C ILE A 197 -5.79 0.33 9.36
N LYS A 198 -5.42 1.58 9.67
CA LYS A 198 -6.24 2.48 10.49
C LYS A 198 -7.31 3.23 9.70
N ASN A 199 -7.24 3.17 8.37
CA ASN A 199 -8.22 3.77 7.49
C ASN A 199 -9.30 2.72 7.15
N GLU A 200 -10.52 2.95 7.60
CA GLU A 200 -11.64 2.01 7.42
C GLU A 200 -11.98 1.79 5.96
N THR A 201 -11.91 2.84 5.12
CA THR A 201 -12.16 2.74 3.68
C THR A 201 -11.10 1.88 3.00
N PHE A 202 -9.82 2.06 3.36
CA PHE A 202 -8.74 1.20 2.86
C PHE A 202 -8.98 -0.27 3.24
N LEU A 203 -9.34 -0.54 4.50
CA LEU A 203 -9.63 -1.91 4.93
C LEU A 203 -10.81 -2.51 4.17
N HIS A 204 -11.89 -1.73 3.99
CA HIS A 204 -13.05 -2.17 3.23
C HIS A 204 -12.68 -2.55 1.79
N ILE A 205 -11.95 -1.69 1.08
CA ILE A 205 -11.46 -1.96 -0.27
C ILE A 205 -10.57 -3.22 -0.29
N ALA A 206 -9.57 -3.28 0.60
CA ALA A 206 -8.58 -4.35 0.62
C ALA A 206 -9.17 -5.74 0.94
N GLN A 207 -10.28 -5.79 1.70
CA GLN A 207 -10.98 -7.02 2.09
C GLN A 207 -12.12 -7.41 1.13
N THR A 208 -12.44 -6.58 0.15
CA THR A 208 -13.48 -6.89 -0.84
C THR A 208 -13.01 -8.01 -1.76
N ARG A 209 -13.85 -9.04 -1.95
CA ARG A 209 -13.54 -10.19 -2.84
C ARG A 209 -13.75 -9.86 -4.31
N ASP A 210 -14.92 -9.33 -4.62
CA ASP A 210 -15.36 -9.03 -5.98
C ASP A 210 -15.94 -7.63 -6.03
N TYR A 211 -15.57 -6.87 -7.04
CA TYR A 211 -16.11 -5.55 -7.27
C TYR A 211 -16.40 -5.35 -8.76
N THR A 212 -17.57 -4.80 -9.08
CA THR A 212 -17.99 -4.51 -10.45
C THR A 212 -18.32 -3.04 -10.57
N PHE A 213 -17.75 -2.39 -11.57
CA PHE A 213 -17.92 -0.98 -11.86
C PHE A 213 -17.95 -0.71 -13.36
N SER A 214 -18.38 0.48 -13.74
CA SER A 214 -18.45 0.88 -15.14
C SER A 214 -17.77 2.23 -15.35
N GLU A 215 -17.28 2.42 -16.56
CA GLU A 215 -16.97 3.75 -17.06
C GLU A 215 -18.26 4.61 -17.01
N ILE A 216 -18.12 5.91 -16.76
CA ILE A 216 -19.26 6.81 -16.43
C ILE A 216 -20.39 6.77 -17.45
N THR A 217 -20.08 6.59 -18.75
CA THR A 217 -21.14 6.49 -19.78
C THR A 217 -21.80 5.10 -19.84
N GLY A 218 -21.31 4.14 -19.07
CA GLY A 218 -21.81 2.75 -19.02
C GLY A 218 -21.43 1.89 -20.22
N LYS A 219 -20.58 2.37 -21.14
CA LYS A 219 -20.17 1.61 -22.33
C LYS A 219 -19.26 0.43 -22.02
N ARG A 220 -18.50 0.51 -20.94
CA ARG A 220 -17.57 -0.53 -20.50
C ARG A 220 -17.79 -0.83 -19.04
N THR A 221 -17.93 -2.12 -18.74
CA THR A 221 -18.08 -2.64 -17.38
C THR A 221 -16.96 -3.59 -17.08
N PHE A 222 -16.44 -3.53 -15.87
CA PHE A 222 -15.34 -4.35 -15.40
C PHE A 222 -15.74 -5.08 -14.12
N SER A 223 -15.28 -6.33 -13.99
CA SER A 223 -15.34 -7.07 -12.74
C SER A 223 -13.92 -7.43 -12.33
N VAL A 224 -13.54 -7.03 -11.13
CA VAL A 224 -12.24 -7.32 -10.55
C VAL A 224 -12.41 -8.25 -9.34
N HIS A 225 -11.61 -9.30 -9.32
CA HIS A 225 -11.58 -10.27 -8.23
C HIS A 225 -10.28 -10.08 -7.43
N ASN A 226 -10.36 -10.09 -6.10
CA ASN A 226 -9.19 -9.90 -5.26
C ASN A 226 -8.16 -11.00 -5.48
N ALA A 227 -6.92 -10.61 -5.73
CA ALA A 227 -5.82 -11.55 -5.92
C ALA A 227 -5.33 -12.20 -4.60
N ASN A 228 -5.81 -11.70 -3.45
CA ASN A 228 -5.48 -12.28 -2.14
C ASN A 228 -6.30 -13.56 -1.91
N ALA A 229 -5.62 -14.71 -1.96
CA ALA A 229 -6.26 -16.02 -1.79
C ALA A 229 -6.71 -16.34 -0.34
N PHE A 230 -6.43 -15.46 0.61
CA PHE A 230 -6.85 -15.61 2.03
C PHE A 230 -8.20 -14.95 2.35
N LEU A 231 -8.86 -14.34 1.36
CA LEU A 231 -10.19 -13.71 1.50
C LEU A 231 -11.34 -14.64 1.11
#